data_f44616bb221d50563899aa6b0fb41366
#
_entry.id   f44616bb221d50563899aa6b0fb41366
#
_cell.length_a   1.000
_cell.length_b   1.000
_cell.length_c   1.000
_cell.angle_alpha   90.00
_cell.angle_beta   90.00
_cell.angle_gamma   90.00
#
_symmetry.space_group_name_H-M   'P 1'
#
loop_
_entity.id
_entity.type
_entity.pdbx_description
1 polymer ?
#
loop_
_entity_poly.entity_id
_entity_poly.type
_entity_poly.pdbx_seq_one_letter_code
_entity_poly.pdbx_strand_id
1 'polypeptide(L)'
;MDFTGTLNFSSATAQPQIGVPKLIRDARPLFGIHPLENAQTLLLNDRGFLLTQAPSSVLDWSDPEEVRDTHYEEARLLAQRLLPDFDIKPINSHTYRNESIKEHYWLDGVQYGPCVEFVHND
;
A
#
# COMPACT_ATOMS: atom_id res chain seq x y z
N MET A 1 -13.12 7.01 -11.55
CA MET A 1 -12.95 7.06 -13.04
C MET A 1 -12.11 5.86 -13.43
N ASP A 2 -12.62 5.05 -14.38
CA ASP A 2 -11.89 3.89 -14.88
C ASP A 2 -10.91 4.32 -15.98
N PHE A 3 -9.78 3.66 -16.08
CA PHE A 3 -8.82 3.89 -17.16
C PHE A 3 -8.13 2.58 -17.55
N THR A 4 -7.55 2.54 -18.74
CA THR A 4 -6.74 1.40 -19.17
C THR A 4 -5.27 1.70 -18.92
N GLY A 5 -4.62 0.84 -18.14
CA GLY A 5 -3.19 0.89 -17.88
C GLY A 5 -2.50 -0.39 -18.35
N THR A 6 -1.21 -0.31 -18.58
CA THR A 6 -0.39 -1.50 -18.86
C THR A 6 0.25 -1.96 -17.55
N LEU A 7 -0.02 -3.22 -17.18
CA LEU A 7 0.61 -3.87 -16.04
C LEU A 7 1.69 -4.83 -16.54
N ASN A 8 2.88 -4.71 -15.98
CA ASN A 8 3.99 -5.60 -16.27
C ASN A 8 3.97 -6.79 -15.32
N PHE A 9 4.05 -7.98 -15.87
CA PHE A 9 4.12 -9.22 -15.10
C PHE A 9 5.50 -9.86 -15.30
N SER A 10 6.07 -10.40 -14.22
CA SER A 10 7.27 -11.24 -14.34
C SER A 10 6.90 -12.57 -14.98
N SER A 11 7.72 -13.02 -15.93
CA SER A 11 7.57 -14.37 -16.47
C SER A 11 8.32 -15.38 -15.58
N ALA A 12 7.81 -16.62 -15.51
CA ALA A 12 8.44 -17.69 -14.76
C ALA A 12 9.84 -18.09 -15.26
N THR A 13 10.24 -17.58 -16.41
CA THR A 13 11.51 -17.87 -17.07
C THR A 13 12.32 -16.60 -17.24
N ALA A 14 12.94 -16.04 -16.26
CA ALA A 14 13.97 -14.96 -16.28
C ALA A 14 14.03 -14.04 -17.56
N GLN A 15 12.95 -13.95 -18.31
CA GLN A 15 12.80 -13.22 -19.58
C GLN A 15 11.89 -12.00 -19.38
N PRO A 16 11.88 -11.03 -20.32
CA PRO A 16 11.39 -9.70 -20.09
C PRO A 16 9.95 -9.66 -19.59
N GLN A 17 9.69 -8.66 -18.77
CA GLN A 17 8.35 -8.32 -18.28
C GLN A 17 7.36 -8.23 -19.45
N ILE A 18 6.24 -8.90 -19.33
CA ILE A 18 5.18 -8.85 -20.33
C ILE A 18 4.21 -7.74 -19.92
N GLY A 19 4.16 -6.68 -20.71
CA GLY A 19 3.16 -5.62 -20.57
C GLY A 19 1.80 -6.10 -21.03
N VAL A 20 0.83 -6.15 -20.11
CA VAL A 20 -0.55 -6.55 -20.42
C VAL A 20 -1.48 -5.36 -20.18
N PRO A 21 -2.22 -4.89 -21.18
CA PRO A 21 -3.22 -3.87 -20.97
C PRO A 21 -4.33 -4.40 -20.05
N LYS A 22 -4.66 -3.65 -19.01
CA LYS A 22 -5.71 -3.97 -18.05
C LYS A 22 -6.60 -2.77 -17.81
N LEU A 23 -7.89 -3.04 -17.69
CA LEU A 23 -8.83 -2.04 -17.21
C LEU A 23 -8.65 -1.87 -15.71
N ILE A 24 -8.26 -0.66 -15.31
CA ILE A 24 -8.15 -0.26 -13.92
C ILE A 24 -9.46 0.42 -13.53
N ARG A 25 -10.19 -0.20 -12.64
CA ARG A 25 -11.51 0.29 -12.21
C ARG A 25 -11.41 1.12 -10.95
N ASP A 26 -12.18 2.19 -10.91
CA ASP A 26 -12.38 2.91 -9.66
C ASP A 26 -13.18 2.03 -8.70
N ALA A 27 -12.59 1.69 -7.58
CA ALA A 27 -13.21 0.81 -6.59
C ALA A 27 -14.32 1.50 -5.78
N ARG A 28 -14.28 2.82 -5.68
CA ARG A 28 -15.24 3.60 -4.86
C ARG A 28 -16.70 3.41 -5.26
N PRO A 29 -17.10 3.50 -6.54
CA PRO A 29 -18.48 3.24 -6.93
C PRO A 29 -18.87 1.76 -6.87
N LEU A 30 -17.88 0.83 -6.92
CA LEU A 30 -18.14 -0.60 -6.91
C LEU A 30 -18.33 -1.16 -5.49
N PHE A 31 -17.53 -0.68 -4.54
CA PHE A 31 -17.45 -1.25 -3.20
C PHE A 31 -17.89 -0.27 -2.10
N GLY A 32 -18.00 1.01 -2.42
CA GLY A 32 -18.28 2.06 -1.46
C GLY A 32 -17.12 2.32 -0.50
N ILE A 33 -17.29 3.33 0.34
CA ILE A 33 -16.41 3.61 1.48
C ILE A 33 -17.15 3.11 2.71
N HIS A 34 -16.56 2.18 3.44
CA HIS A 34 -17.22 1.53 4.57
C HIS A 34 -16.78 2.13 5.91
N PRO A 35 -17.71 2.27 6.87
CA PRO A 35 -17.34 2.53 8.25
C PRO A 35 -16.57 1.34 8.84
N LEU A 36 -15.75 1.61 9.85
CA LEU A 36 -14.86 0.61 10.44
C LEU A 36 -15.57 -0.52 11.19
N GLU A 37 -16.85 -0.36 11.52
CA GLU A 37 -17.61 -1.28 12.38
C GLU A 37 -17.80 -2.69 11.79
N ASN A 38 -17.82 -2.82 10.47
CA ASN A 38 -17.95 -4.11 9.79
C ASN A 38 -16.70 -4.52 9.01
N ALA A 39 -15.61 -3.82 9.27
CA ALA A 39 -14.39 -3.93 8.47
C ALA A 39 -13.78 -5.33 8.51
N GLN A 40 -13.74 -5.97 9.69
CA GLN A 40 -13.14 -7.29 9.85
C GLN A 40 -13.83 -8.35 8.99
N THR A 41 -15.16 -8.38 8.97
CA THR A 41 -15.92 -9.33 8.14
C THR A 41 -15.64 -9.11 6.66
N LEU A 42 -15.67 -7.86 6.20
CA LEU A 42 -15.39 -7.53 4.79
C LEU A 42 -13.96 -7.91 4.38
N LEU A 43 -12.98 -7.62 5.25
CA LEU A 43 -11.59 -7.95 4.99
C LEU A 43 -11.33 -9.45 4.96
N LEU A 44 -11.78 -10.19 5.97
CA LEU A 44 -11.39 -11.58 6.15
C LEU A 44 -12.27 -12.57 5.39
N ASN A 45 -13.57 -12.29 5.27
CA ASN A 45 -14.52 -13.28 4.76
C ASN A 45 -14.96 -13.01 3.32
N ASP A 46 -15.04 -11.74 2.91
CA ASP A 46 -15.70 -11.42 1.66
C ASP A 46 -14.73 -11.04 0.53
N ARG A 47 -13.76 -10.15 0.79
CA ARG A 47 -13.06 -9.46 -0.29
C ARG A 47 -11.54 -9.44 -0.18
N GLY A 48 -10.98 -9.57 1.02
CA GLY A 48 -9.56 -9.41 1.27
C GLY A 48 -9.06 -7.95 1.22
N PHE A 49 -9.96 -6.98 1.01
CA PHE A 49 -9.65 -5.56 1.03
C PHE A 49 -10.84 -4.71 1.47
N LEU A 50 -10.57 -3.48 1.87
CA LEU A 50 -11.56 -2.51 2.32
C LEU A 50 -11.16 -1.10 1.85
N LEU A 51 -12.15 -0.29 1.50
CA LEU A 51 -11.99 1.15 1.34
C LEU A 51 -12.57 1.87 2.55
N THR A 52 -11.75 2.65 3.22
CA THR A 52 -12.16 3.47 4.35
C THR A 52 -11.51 4.84 4.31
N GLN A 53 -12.04 5.79 5.07
CA GLN A 53 -11.39 7.08 5.25
C GLN A 53 -10.50 7.03 6.49
N ALA A 54 -9.21 7.25 6.28
CA ALA A 54 -8.21 7.30 7.33
C ALA A 54 -7.21 8.43 7.01
N PRO A 55 -7.61 9.70 7.23
CA PRO A 55 -6.70 10.82 7.02
C PRO A 55 -5.52 10.71 7.99
N SER A 56 -4.33 11.05 7.49
CA SER A 56 -3.11 11.13 8.29
C SER A 56 -2.85 12.56 8.73
N SER A 57 -2.17 12.71 9.85
CA SER A 57 -1.67 13.99 10.37
C SER A 57 -0.28 14.35 9.84
N VAL A 58 0.34 13.49 9.04
CA VAL A 58 1.63 13.76 8.38
C VAL A 58 1.49 14.96 7.45
N LEU A 59 2.35 15.96 7.62
CA LEU A 59 2.38 17.17 6.81
C LEU A 59 3.38 17.05 5.64
N ASP A 60 4.52 16.43 5.89
CA ASP A 60 5.56 16.19 4.88
C ASP A 60 5.89 14.69 4.76
N TRP A 61 5.34 14.06 3.74
CA TRP A 61 5.58 12.65 3.44
C TRP A 61 7.00 12.35 2.95
N SER A 62 7.80 13.37 2.64
CA SER A 62 9.21 13.23 2.30
C SER A 62 10.13 13.25 3.52
N ASP A 63 9.62 13.65 4.68
CA ASP A 63 10.33 13.60 5.95
C ASP A 63 10.17 12.20 6.61
N PRO A 64 11.22 11.37 6.61
CA PRO A 64 11.15 10.01 7.16
C PRO A 64 10.95 9.99 8.69
N GLU A 65 11.36 11.01 9.41
CA GLU A 65 11.15 11.10 10.86
C GLU A 65 9.69 11.40 11.16
N GLU A 66 9.09 12.37 10.48
CA GLU A 66 7.67 12.68 10.64
C GLU A 66 6.78 11.48 10.26
N VAL A 67 7.09 10.78 9.16
CA VAL A 67 6.39 9.56 8.77
C VAL A 67 6.51 8.48 9.84
N ARG A 68 7.69 8.28 10.42
CA ARG A 68 7.91 7.28 11.47
C ARG A 68 7.15 7.64 12.75
N ASP A 69 7.27 8.88 13.19
CA ASP A 69 6.72 9.31 14.47
C ASP A 69 5.20 9.44 14.45
N THR A 70 4.62 9.74 13.30
CA THR A 70 3.19 9.99 13.12
C THR A 70 2.48 8.83 12.45
N HIS A 71 2.87 8.51 11.22
CA HIS A 71 2.10 7.57 10.38
C HIS A 71 2.18 6.12 10.86
N TYR A 72 3.30 5.69 11.44
CA TYR A 72 3.42 4.31 11.92
C TYR A 72 2.40 4.00 13.00
N GLU A 73 2.21 4.91 13.94
CA GLU A 73 1.21 4.73 15.00
C GLU A 73 -0.20 4.87 14.47
N GLU A 74 -0.47 5.82 13.57
CA GLU A 74 -1.77 5.95 12.89
C GLU A 74 -2.15 4.66 12.16
N ALA A 75 -1.23 4.11 11.37
CA ALA A 75 -1.45 2.88 10.61
C ALA A 75 -1.64 1.67 11.54
N ARG A 76 -0.84 1.56 12.61
CA ARG A 76 -0.99 0.51 13.61
C ARG A 76 -2.35 0.58 14.30
N LEU A 77 -2.78 1.77 14.74
CA LEU A 77 -4.08 1.99 15.38
C LEU A 77 -5.24 1.71 14.42
N LEU A 78 -5.11 2.11 13.16
CA LEU A 78 -6.10 1.79 12.13
C LEU A 78 -6.22 0.27 11.96
N ALA A 79 -5.10 -0.43 11.80
CA ALA A 79 -5.08 -1.88 11.67
C ALA A 79 -5.68 -2.58 12.90
N GLN A 80 -5.38 -2.11 14.12
CA GLN A 80 -5.96 -2.65 15.35
C GLN A 80 -7.48 -2.45 15.43
N ARG A 81 -7.99 -1.33 14.93
CA ARG A 81 -9.44 -1.09 14.84
C ARG A 81 -10.13 -1.94 13.78
N LEU A 82 -9.45 -2.18 12.66
CA LEU A 82 -9.95 -3.03 11.58
C LEU A 82 -9.93 -4.52 11.95
N LEU A 83 -8.95 -4.93 12.72
CA LEU A 83 -8.68 -6.32 13.09
C LEU A 83 -8.52 -6.44 14.62
N PRO A 84 -9.60 -6.23 15.41
CA PRO A 84 -9.52 -6.16 16.86
C PRO A 84 -9.05 -7.46 17.52
N ASP A 85 -9.27 -8.60 16.87
CA ASP A 85 -8.89 -9.91 17.40
C ASP A 85 -7.44 -10.30 17.09
N PHE A 86 -6.69 -9.42 16.41
CA PHE A 86 -5.29 -9.66 16.04
C PHE A 86 -4.34 -8.80 16.86
N ASP A 87 -3.17 -9.36 17.16
CA ASP A 87 -2.07 -8.62 17.78
C ASP A 87 -1.28 -7.89 16.70
N ILE A 88 -1.60 -6.63 16.47
CA ILE A 88 -0.95 -5.80 15.46
C ILE A 88 0.41 -5.33 15.97
N LYS A 89 1.47 -5.81 15.34
CA LYS A 89 2.84 -5.43 15.67
C LYS A 89 3.17 -4.02 15.17
N PRO A 90 4.08 -3.32 15.84
CA PRO A 90 4.58 -2.03 15.36
C PRO A 90 5.20 -2.14 13.96
N ILE A 91 5.04 -1.10 13.18
CA ILE A 91 5.75 -0.95 11.91
C ILE A 91 7.22 -0.63 12.23
N ASN A 92 8.14 -1.38 11.63
CA ASN A 92 9.58 -1.21 11.89
C ASN A 92 10.29 -0.34 10.86
N SER A 93 9.81 -0.36 9.62
CA SER A 93 10.43 0.38 8.52
C SER A 93 9.45 0.62 7.39
N HIS A 94 9.80 1.54 6.53
CA HIS A 94 9.12 1.76 5.25
C HIS A 94 10.14 1.87 4.12
N THR A 95 9.66 1.79 2.89
CA THR A 95 10.47 2.02 1.70
C THR A 95 9.93 3.24 0.98
N TYR A 96 10.79 4.23 0.76
CA TYR A 96 10.48 5.36 -0.10
C TYR A 96 10.83 5.02 -1.55
N ARG A 97 9.85 5.09 -2.43
CA ARG A 97 10.03 4.78 -3.86
C ARG A 97 9.78 6.02 -4.70
N ASN A 98 10.69 6.26 -5.64
CA ASN A 98 10.59 7.39 -6.56
C ASN A 98 11.19 6.99 -7.92
N GLU A 99 10.59 7.46 -9.02
CA GLU A 99 11.05 7.18 -10.38
C GLU A 99 12.43 7.76 -10.70
N SER A 100 12.86 8.80 -9.99
CA SER A 100 14.20 9.39 -10.13
C SER A 100 15.30 8.56 -9.48
N ILE A 101 14.95 7.67 -8.54
CA ILE A 101 15.89 6.77 -7.85
C ILE A 101 16.15 5.58 -8.76
N LYS A 102 17.42 5.31 -9.05
CA LYS A 102 17.81 4.21 -9.96
C LYS A 102 18.33 2.98 -9.23
N GLU A 103 18.83 3.15 -8.01
CA GLU A 103 19.41 2.08 -7.20
C GLU A 103 18.89 2.15 -5.77
N HIS A 104 18.82 1.00 -5.11
CA HIS A 104 18.44 0.94 -3.71
C HIS A 104 19.58 1.46 -2.81
N TYR A 105 19.23 2.27 -1.82
CA TYR A 105 20.12 2.69 -0.75
C TYR A 105 19.37 2.87 0.56
N TRP A 106 20.12 2.94 1.66
CA TRP A 106 19.58 3.21 2.99
C TRP A 106 20.06 4.55 3.48
N LEU A 107 19.16 5.33 4.07
CA LEU A 107 19.46 6.60 4.71
C LEU A 107 18.56 6.74 5.94
N ASP A 108 19.16 7.01 7.10
CA ASP A 108 18.45 7.22 8.37
C ASP A 108 17.41 6.13 8.74
N GLY A 109 17.73 4.88 8.42
CA GLY A 109 16.87 3.74 8.70
C GLY A 109 15.69 3.56 7.74
N VAL A 110 15.64 4.33 6.65
CA VAL A 110 14.66 4.20 5.58
C VAL A 110 15.33 3.65 4.33
N GLN A 111 14.67 2.71 3.69
CA GLN A 111 15.09 2.20 2.38
C GLN A 111 14.54 3.09 1.29
N TYR A 112 15.41 3.57 0.43
CA TYR A 112 15.06 4.28 -0.80
C TYR A 112 15.27 3.37 -2.00
N GLY A 113 14.39 3.46 -3.00
CA GLY A 113 14.51 2.64 -4.19
C GLY A 113 13.69 3.13 -5.37
N PRO A 114 13.93 2.56 -6.55
CA PRO A 114 13.12 2.83 -7.73
C PRO A 114 11.69 2.34 -7.55
N CYS A 115 10.76 2.88 -8.34
CA CYS A 115 9.42 2.34 -8.43
C CYS A 115 9.46 0.89 -8.91
N VAL A 116 8.52 0.09 -8.44
CA VAL A 116 8.37 -1.31 -8.87
C VAL A 116 7.77 -1.30 -10.28
N GLU A 117 8.43 -2.00 -11.19
CA GLU A 117 8.05 -2.01 -12.62
C GLU A 117 7.18 -3.21 -13.01
N PHE A 118 6.90 -4.12 -12.07
CA PHE A 118 6.08 -5.31 -12.34
C PHE A 118 5.09 -5.58 -11.22
N VAL A 119 4.02 -6.26 -11.56
CA VAL A 119 3.03 -6.73 -10.58
C VAL A 119 3.64 -7.85 -9.74
N HIS A 120 3.60 -7.70 -8.43
CA HIS A 120 4.09 -8.68 -7.48
C HIS A 120 3.14 -8.80 -6.28
N ASN A 121 3.36 -9.83 -5.52
CA ASN A 121 2.67 -10.10 -4.26
C ASN A 121 3.76 -10.25 -3.19
N ASP A 122 3.61 -9.56 -2.08
CA ASP A 122 4.55 -9.61 -0.95
C ASP A 122 4.16 -10.71 0.04
#